data_dd441cea32e9de18b36b5b8db07655f5
#
_entry.id   dd441cea32e9de18b36b5b8db07655f5
#
_cell.length_a   1.000
_cell.length_b   1.000
_cell.length_c   1.000
_cell.angle_alpha   90.00
_cell.angle_beta   90.00
_cell.angle_gamma   90.00
#
_symmetry.space_group_name_H-M   'P 1'
#
loop_
_entity.id
_entity.type
_entity.pdbx_description
1 polymer ?
#
loop_
_entity_poly.entity_id
_entity_poly.type
_entity_poly.pdbx_seq_one_letter_code
_entity_poly.pdbx_strand_id
1 'polypeptide(L)'
;MGCGIYEITQREPNKRYLVKLVDERGEVLLTSQYREQQPMCLNEITWMRTAGLKDSMYERIDDEGGEWYFVLHANDAHILGTSPRFGSESERECGIEAVKAVAAQATLVDHTPPIDLTPDIHGFLHNLGREAVGLAV
;
A
#
# COMPACT_ATOMS: atom_id res chain seq x y z
N MET A 1 -1.58 18.71 11.18
CA MET A 1 -1.64 18.37 10.44
C MET A 1 -1.60 17.08 9.86
N GLY A 2 -2.34 16.39 9.51
CA GLY A 2 -2.60 15.22 8.86
C GLY A 2 -1.45 14.37 8.46
N CYS A 3 -0.93 13.71 9.36
CA CYS A 3 0.13 12.83 9.06
C CYS A 3 -0.38 11.44 9.03
N GLY A 4 -0.68 10.90 7.96
CA GLY A 4 -1.03 9.51 7.83
C GLY A 4 0.18 8.64 7.66
N ILE A 5 -0.05 7.37 7.47
CA ILE A 5 1.02 6.43 7.13
C ILE A 5 0.59 5.55 5.97
N TYR A 6 1.59 5.12 5.19
CA TYR A 6 1.42 4.03 4.23
C TYR A 6 1.94 2.78 4.93
N GLU A 7 1.07 1.82 5.16
CA GLU A 7 1.47 0.57 5.81
C GLU A 7 1.63 -0.53 4.78
N ILE A 8 2.77 -1.21 4.80
CA ILE A 8 2.96 -2.40 3.99
C ILE A 8 2.88 -3.60 4.92
N THR A 9 2.00 -4.53 4.62
CA THR A 9 1.86 -5.77 5.39
C THR A 9 1.94 -6.95 4.46
N GLN A 10 2.32 -8.09 5.00
CA GLN A 10 2.35 -9.34 4.26
C GLN A 10 1.27 -10.24 4.82
N ARG A 11 0.43 -10.77 3.95
CA ARG A 11 -0.73 -11.56 4.38
C ARG A 11 -0.48 -13.03 4.16
N GLU A 12 -0.92 -13.82 5.16
CA GLU A 12 -0.89 -15.26 5.04
C GLU A 12 -2.19 -15.73 4.39
N PRO A 13 -2.22 -16.88 3.77
CA PRO A 13 -1.13 -17.87 3.67
C PRO A 13 -0.25 -17.69 2.45
N ASN A 14 -0.67 -16.88 1.48
CA ASN A 14 0.04 -16.79 0.21
C ASN A 14 1.18 -15.79 0.22
N LYS A 15 1.37 -15.11 1.34
CA LYS A 15 2.47 -14.16 1.54
C LYS A 15 2.47 -13.00 0.55
N ARG A 16 1.29 -12.61 0.10
CA ARG A 16 1.17 -11.44 -0.75
C ARG A 16 1.21 -10.18 0.07
N TYR A 17 1.64 -9.12 -0.55
CA TYR A 17 1.82 -7.83 0.11
C TYR A 17 0.65 -6.91 -0.17
N LEU A 18 0.36 -6.04 0.78
CA LEU A 18 -0.76 -5.12 0.70
C LEU A 18 -0.33 -3.78 1.25
N VAL A 19 -0.75 -2.70 0.59
CA VAL A 19 -0.53 -1.35 1.08
C VAL A 19 -1.84 -0.78 1.57
N LYS A 20 -1.83 -0.14 2.73
CA LYS A 20 -2.95 0.64 3.19
C LYS A 20 -2.47 2.04 3.49
N LEU A 21 -3.25 3.04 3.09
CA LEU A 21 -3.03 4.41 3.50
C LEU A 21 -3.97 4.66 4.67
N VAL A 22 -3.43 5.06 5.79
CA VAL A 22 -4.16 5.18 7.04
C VAL A 22 -3.97 6.60 7.56
N ASP A 23 -5.02 7.18 8.12
CA ASP A 23 -4.91 8.53 8.66
C ASP A 23 -4.31 8.51 10.07
N GLU A 24 -4.18 9.69 10.65
CA GLU A 24 -3.52 9.79 11.96
C GLU A 24 -4.31 9.12 13.07
N ARG A 25 -5.59 8.84 12.85
CA ARG A 25 -6.41 8.16 13.83
C ARG A 25 -6.47 6.67 13.62
N GLY A 26 -5.76 6.17 12.63
CA GLY A 26 -5.73 4.74 12.35
C GLY A 26 -6.84 4.27 11.41
N GLU A 27 -7.58 5.19 10.82
CA GLU A 27 -8.65 4.78 9.89
C GLU A 27 -8.08 4.56 8.50
N VAL A 28 -8.48 3.48 7.87
CA VAL A 28 -8.01 3.14 6.54
C VAL A 28 -8.68 4.04 5.51
N LEU A 29 -7.88 4.70 4.69
CA LEU A 29 -8.36 5.58 3.64
C LEU A 29 -8.34 4.89 2.27
N LEU A 30 -7.32 4.08 2.02
CA LEU A 30 -7.18 3.35 0.76
C LEU A 30 -6.56 2.00 1.04
N THR A 31 -6.93 0.99 0.27
CA THR A 31 -6.30 -0.32 0.31
C THR A 31 -5.91 -0.70 -1.11
N SER A 32 -4.67 -1.08 -1.32
CA SER A 32 -4.18 -1.48 -2.64
C SER A 32 -4.65 -2.88 -2.98
N GLN A 33 -4.40 -3.29 -4.20
CA GLN A 33 -4.54 -4.68 -4.56
C GLN A 33 -3.35 -5.46 -4.01
N TYR A 34 -3.50 -6.77 -3.88
CA TYR A 34 -2.40 -7.60 -3.42
C TYR A 34 -1.28 -7.61 -4.46
N ARG A 35 -0.06 -7.58 -3.96
CA ARG A 35 1.14 -7.63 -4.81
C ARG A 35 1.99 -8.79 -4.37
N GLU A 36 2.72 -9.37 -5.31
CA GLU A 36 3.52 -10.54 -5.02
C GLU A 36 4.91 -10.22 -4.51
N GLN A 37 5.36 -8.99 -4.68
CA GLN A 37 6.69 -8.60 -4.26
C GLN A 37 6.63 -7.25 -3.58
N GLN A 38 7.40 -7.12 -2.50
CA GLN A 38 7.42 -5.89 -1.73
C GLN A 38 7.80 -4.65 -2.55
N PRO A 39 8.78 -4.71 -3.47
CA PRO A 39 9.09 -3.52 -4.27
C PRO A 39 7.93 -3.00 -5.09
N MET A 40 6.99 -3.87 -5.46
CA MET A 40 5.79 -3.40 -6.18
C MET A 40 4.95 -2.49 -5.28
N CYS A 41 4.94 -2.75 -3.97
CA CYS A 41 4.24 -1.89 -3.04
C CYS A 41 4.88 -0.51 -2.97
N LEU A 42 6.19 -0.45 -3.01
CA LEU A 42 6.90 0.84 -2.98
C LEU A 42 6.57 1.66 -4.21
N ASN A 43 6.47 1.02 -5.37
CA ASN A 43 6.07 1.72 -6.59
C ASN A 43 4.63 2.23 -6.49
N GLU A 44 3.72 1.42 -5.90
CA GLU A 44 2.35 1.85 -5.72
C GLU A 44 2.28 3.09 -4.84
N ILE A 45 3.05 3.10 -3.77
CA ILE A 45 3.06 4.23 -2.85
C ILE A 45 3.58 5.47 -3.56
N THR A 46 4.63 5.34 -4.36
CA THR A 46 5.18 6.47 -5.10
C THR A 46 4.10 7.08 -6.00
N TRP A 47 3.31 6.24 -6.67
CA TRP A 47 2.26 6.73 -7.54
C TRP A 47 1.09 7.30 -6.75
N MET A 48 0.76 6.71 -5.59
CA MET A 48 -0.30 7.24 -4.74
C MET A 48 0.01 8.64 -4.26
N ARG A 49 1.29 8.93 -3.97
CA ARG A 49 1.68 10.24 -3.46
C ARG A 49 1.39 11.36 -4.45
N THR A 50 1.48 11.10 -5.74
CA THR A 50 1.20 12.12 -6.74
C THR A 50 -0.24 12.03 -7.24
N ALA A 51 -0.72 10.82 -7.52
CA ALA A 51 -2.09 10.67 -8.03
C ALA A 51 -3.11 11.11 -6.99
N GLY A 52 -2.82 10.89 -5.72
CA GLY A 52 -3.75 11.25 -4.66
C GLY A 52 -4.03 12.74 -4.56
N LEU A 53 -3.21 13.58 -5.18
CA LEU A 53 -3.42 15.02 -5.16
C LEU A 53 -4.33 15.50 -6.30
N LYS A 54 -4.60 14.65 -7.29
CA LYS A 54 -5.30 15.05 -8.48
C LYS A 54 -6.72 14.51 -8.48
N ASP A 55 -7.69 15.40 -8.47
CA ASP A 55 -9.08 14.99 -8.43
C ASP A 55 -9.45 14.07 -9.58
N SER A 56 -8.86 14.29 -10.74
CA SER A 56 -9.16 13.49 -11.93
C SER A 56 -8.72 12.03 -11.82
N MET A 57 -7.89 11.71 -10.84
CA MET A 57 -7.46 10.34 -10.64
C MET A 57 -8.40 9.53 -9.75
N TYR A 58 -9.45 10.16 -9.23
CA TYR A 58 -10.42 9.48 -8.38
C TYR A 58 -11.65 9.10 -9.20
N GLU A 59 -12.00 7.81 -9.14
CA GLU A 59 -13.23 7.34 -9.76
C GLU A 59 -14.25 7.18 -8.64
N ARG A 60 -15.32 7.94 -8.70
CA ARG A 60 -16.38 7.91 -7.70
C ARG A 60 -17.41 6.88 -8.10
N ILE A 61 -17.73 5.98 -7.19
CA ILE A 61 -18.61 4.86 -7.49
C ILE A 61 -19.78 4.86 -6.51
N ASP A 62 -20.97 4.64 -7.05
CA ASP A 62 -22.18 4.56 -6.30
C ASP A 62 -22.79 3.23 -6.70
N ASP A 63 -22.74 2.22 -5.86
CA ASP A 63 -23.23 0.92 -6.26
C ASP A 63 -24.73 0.83 -5.96
N GLU A 64 -25.37 -0.17 -6.54
CA GLU A 64 -26.80 -0.30 -6.44
C GLU A 64 -27.29 -0.65 -5.05
N GLY A 65 -26.42 -1.10 -4.19
CA GLY A 65 -26.78 -1.39 -2.82
C GLY A 65 -26.79 -0.19 -1.91
N GLY A 66 -26.55 1.00 -2.46
CA GLY A 66 -26.54 2.22 -1.68
C GLY A 66 -25.22 2.48 -1.01
N GLU A 67 -24.18 1.84 -1.46
CA GLU A 67 -22.84 2.05 -0.91
C GLU A 67 -22.05 2.94 -1.84
N TRP A 68 -21.34 3.87 -1.27
CA TRP A 68 -20.58 4.86 -1.99
C TRP A 68 -19.11 4.63 -1.70
N TYR A 69 -18.28 4.62 -2.73
CA TYR A 69 -16.85 4.48 -2.51
C TYR A 69 -16.09 5.11 -3.67
N PHE A 70 -14.78 5.06 -3.62
CA PHE A 70 -13.97 5.58 -4.72
C PHE A 70 -12.74 4.71 -4.93
N VAL A 71 -12.19 4.83 -6.12
CA VAL A 71 -10.99 4.13 -6.51
C VAL A 71 -9.99 5.17 -6.97
N LEU A 72 -8.75 5.05 -6.57
CA LEU A 72 -7.69 5.94 -7.01
C LEU A 72 -6.92 5.24 -8.12
N HIS A 73 -6.80 5.92 -9.25
CA HIS A 73 -6.10 5.38 -10.43
C HIS A 73 -4.80 6.10 -10.69
N ALA A 74 -3.87 5.41 -11.34
CA ALA A 74 -2.70 6.06 -11.92
C ALA A 74 -3.07 6.56 -13.31
N ASN A 75 -2.14 7.24 -13.96
CA ASN A 75 -2.38 7.85 -15.26
C ASN A 75 -2.81 6.86 -16.34
N ASP A 76 -2.39 5.62 -16.23
CA ASP A 76 -2.70 4.60 -17.22
C ASP A 76 -3.92 3.78 -16.83
N ALA A 77 -4.75 4.31 -15.93
CA ALA A 77 -5.93 3.65 -15.41
C ALA A 77 -5.64 2.44 -14.51
N HIS A 78 -4.37 2.25 -14.16
CA HIS A 78 -4.00 1.21 -13.21
C HIS A 78 -4.59 1.56 -11.83
N ILE A 79 -5.20 0.61 -11.16
CA ILE A 79 -5.82 0.86 -9.86
C ILE A 79 -4.76 0.89 -8.78
N LEU A 80 -4.67 2.00 -8.10
CA LEU A 80 -3.72 2.15 -6.99
C LEU A 80 -4.35 1.75 -5.67
N GLY A 81 -5.60 2.06 -5.46
CA GLY A 81 -6.24 1.70 -4.21
C GLY A 81 -7.74 1.92 -4.25
N THR A 82 -8.43 1.28 -3.32
CA THR A 82 -9.89 1.37 -3.20
C THR A 82 -10.22 1.83 -1.80
N SER A 83 -11.18 2.71 -1.68
CA SER A 83 -11.60 3.22 -0.37
C SER A 83 -12.51 2.24 0.34
N PRO A 84 -12.75 2.43 1.63
CA PRO A 84 -13.84 1.74 2.31
C PRO A 84 -15.18 2.16 1.72
N ARG A 85 -16.24 1.47 2.12
CA ARG A 85 -17.59 1.84 1.72
C ARG A 85 -18.14 2.88 2.65
N PHE A 86 -18.86 3.84 2.10
CA PHE A 86 -19.47 4.93 2.85
C PHE A 86 -20.98 4.87 2.70
N GLY A 87 -21.68 5.48 3.60
CA GLY A 87 -23.14 5.46 3.59
C GLY A 87 -23.78 6.59 2.78
N SER A 88 -22.98 7.53 2.29
CA SER A 88 -23.51 8.65 1.54
C SER A 88 -22.45 9.25 0.64
N GLU A 89 -22.91 10.03 -0.32
CA GLU A 89 -22.00 10.74 -1.22
C GLU A 89 -21.12 11.71 -0.44
N SER A 90 -21.71 12.38 0.51
CA SER A 90 -20.99 13.36 1.31
C SER A 90 -19.85 12.71 2.07
N GLU A 91 -20.09 11.53 2.64
CA GLU A 91 -19.03 10.82 3.35
C GLU A 91 -17.92 10.37 2.40
N ARG A 92 -18.30 9.92 1.19
CA ARG A 92 -17.32 9.54 0.19
C ARG A 92 -16.43 10.72 -0.18
N GLU A 93 -17.04 11.90 -0.37
CA GLU A 93 -16.25 13.08 -0.72
C GLU A 93 -15.33 13.49 0.42
N CYS A 94 -15.76 13.34 1.66
CA CYS A 94 -14.87 13.56 2.80
C CYS A 94 -13.71 12.59 2.78
N GLY A 95 -13.95 11.33 2.38
CA GLY A 95 -12.90 10.35 2.26
C GLY A 95 -11.87 10.73 1.22
N ILE A 96 -12.32 11.25 0.08
CA ILE A 96 -11.41 11.71 -0.96
C ILE A 96 -10.57 12.88 -0.45
N GLU A 97 -11.17 13.82 0.25
CA GLU A 97 -10.42 14.94 0.79
C GLU A 97 -9.41 14.48 1.83
N ALA A 98 -9.74 13.45 2.60
CA ALA A 98 -8.81 12.91 3.57
C ALA A 98 -7.59 12.31 2.88
N VAL A 99 -7.78 11.60 1.76
CA VAL A 99 -6.65 11.07 1.00
C VAL A 99 -5.80 12.22 0.46
N LYS A 100 -6.44 13.23 -0.12
CA LYS A 100 -5.70 14.36 -0.67
C LYS A 100 -4.87 15.05 0.39
N ALA A 101 -5.35 15.07 1.62
CA ALA A 101 -4.66 15.75 2.69
C ALA A 101 -3.38 15.05 3.12
N VAL A 102 -3.31 13.71 2.98
CA VAL A 102 -2.17 12.96 3.52
C VAL A 102 -1.33 12.25 2.47
N ALA A 103 -1.84 12.08 1.25
CA ALA A 103 -1.22 11.17 0.28
C ALA A 103 0.24 11.50 -0.01
N ALA A 104 0.58 12.78 -0.13
CA ALA A 104 1.94 13.16 -0.50
C ALA A 104 2.92 13.04 0.65
N GLN A 105 2.44 13.16 1.88
CA GLN A 105 3.32 13.32 3.04
C GLN A 105 3.26 12.19 4.04
N ALA A 106 2.36 11.22 3.86
CA ALA A 106 2.24 10.13 4.80
C ALA A 106 3.55 9.35 4.89
N THR A 107 3.88 8.92 6.09
CA THR A 107 5.14 8.21 6.35
C THR A 107 4.99 6.75 6.00
N LEU A 108 6.02 6.17 5.43
CA LEU A 108 6.04 4.74 5.11
C LEU A 108 6.37 3.94 6.36
N VAL A 109 5.53 2.97 6.67
CA VAL A 109 5.79 2.01 7.74
C VAL A 109 5.66 0.62 7.14
N ASP A 110 6.77 -0.10 7.10
CA ASP A 110 6.82 -1.42 6.50
C ASP A 110 6.83 -2.45 7.61
N HIS A 111 5.73 -3.16 7.74
CA HIS A 111 5.59 -4.18 8.77
C HIS A 111 6.10 -5.55 8.35
N THR A 112 6.60 -5.66 7.10
CA THR A 112 7.09 -6.95 6.65
C THR A 112 8.49 -7.19 7.21
N PRO A 113 8.91 -8.44 7.35
CA PRO A 113 10.27 -8.70 7.83
C PRO A 113 11.28 -8.15 6.85
N PRO A 114 12.42 -7.69 7.32
CA PRO A 114 13.46 -7.23 6.41
C PRO A 114 13.90 -8.38 5.52
N ILE A 115 14.32 -8.04 4.31
CA ILE A 115 14.89 -9.03 3.41
C ILE A 115 16.18 -9.51 4.04
N ASP A 116 16.30 -10.82 4.21
CA ASP A 116 17.49 -11.40 4.80
C ASP A 116 18.55 -11.52 3.73
N LEU A 117 19.49 -10.62 3.75
CA LEU A 117 20.58 -10.62 2.78
C LEU A 117 21.80 -11.40 3.25
N THR A 118 21.75 -11.91 4.47
CA THR A 118 22.84 -12.74 4.92
C THR A 118 22.61 -14.16 4.46
N PRO A 119 23.65 -14.91 4.22
CA PRO A 119 23.45 -16.30 3.85
C PRO A 119 22.78 -17.03 5.01
N ASP A 120 21.93 -17.96 4.65
CA ASP A 120 21.32 -18.84 5.62
C ASP A 120 22.45 -19.67 6.21
N ILE A 121 22.78 -19.43 7.44
CA ILE A 121 23.89 -20.11 8.07
C ILE A 121 23.70 -21.61 8.03
N HIS A 122 22.51 -22.06 8.30
CA HIS A 122 22.30 -23.50 8.33
C HIS A 122 22.32 -24.13 6.95
N GLY A 123 21.72 -23.51 5.99
CA GLY A 123 21.70 -24.03 4.64
C GLY A 123 22.88 -23.60 3.84
N PHE A 124 23.25 -22.34 3.98
CA PHE A 124 24.31 -21.77 3.17
C PHE A 124 25.66 -22.37 3.49
N LEU A 125 26.01 -22.48 4.75
CA LEU A 125 27.30 -23.01 5.12
C LEU A 125 27.42 -24.46 4.76
N HIS A 126 26.33 -25.18 4.80
CA HIS A 126 26.38 -26.56 4.42
C HIS A 126 26.60 -26.72 2.92
N ASN A 127 26.09 -25.79 2.15
CA ASN A 127 26.27 -25.88 0.73
C ASN A 127 27.55 -25.29 0.29
N LEU A 128 28.03 -24.32 0.97
CA LEU A 128 29.11 -23.63 0.56
C LEU A 128 30.21 -24.33 1.00
N GLY A 129 29.90 -24.82 1.75
CA GLY A 129 30.71 -25.24 2.32
C GLY A 129 31.47 -24.25 2.25
N ARG A 130 31.67 -23.91 2.03
CA ARG A 130 31.77 -23.00 2.04
C ARG A 130 32.10 -22.05 1.57
N GLU A 131 31.92 -21.74 0.98
CA GLU A 131 31.80 -20.61 0.60
C GLU A 131 31.52 -19.77 0.60
N ALA A 132 31.59 -19.60 0.82
CA ALA A 132 31.10 -18.71 0.96
C ALA A 132 30.78 -18.01 0.97
N VAL A 133 30.77 -17.83 1.21
CA VAL A 133 30.18 -17.15 1.36
C VAL A 133 29.92 -16.26 1.03
N GLY A 134 29.77 -16.17 0.81
CA GLY A 134 29.23 -15.46 0.61
C GLY A 134 29.06 -14.72 0.64
N LEU A 135 29.08 -14.55 0.87
CA LEU A 135 28.63 -13.95 1.11
C LEU A 135 28.23 -13.35 1.32
N ALA A 136 28.19 -13.33 1.69
CA ALA A 136 27.55 -12.92 2.04
C ALA A 136 27.30 -12.15 2.19
N VAL A 137 26.98 -11.75 2.33
CA VAL A 137 26.56 -11.30 2.50
C VAL A 137 26.35 -10.80 2.39
#